data_9e5b9aafb485479dbb9e835c2eac50ad
#
_entry.id   9e5b9aafb485479dbb9e835c2eac50ad
#
_cell.length_a   1.000
_cell.length_b   1.000
_cell.length_c   1.000
_cell.angle_alpha   90.00
_cell.angle_beta   90.00
_cell.angle_gamma   90.00
#
_symmetry.space_group_name_H-M   'P 1'
#
loop_
_entity.id
_entity.type
_entity.pdbx_description
1 polymer ?
#
loop_
_entity_poly.entity_id
_entity_poly.type
_entity_poly.pdbx_seq_one_letter_code
_entity_poly.pdbx_strand_id
1 'polypeptide(L)'
;PVLLCTFVYGNIIGMCCAVWASFFLIRYFQTSKYTTLIPSGLLLIFAVLVKYNNMIYVIAFAIILVVHTIKAKKWQSIAFALAICIASLGSIQLVIMSYESRANNEFSNGVSQVLYLDLGLSDSYMAPGWYTTIAKDTYANNSFNDKAANAQAWNDINQKLKKFGNNASYTIDFFGKKILSQWNEPTFESI
;
A
#
# COMPACT_ATOMS: atom_id res chain seq x y z
N PRO A 1 12.07 -13.72 11.34
CA PRO A 1 12.10 -12.31 11.78
C PRO A 1 13.52 -11.79 11.98
N VAL A 2 14.44 -12.58 12.57
CA VAL A 2 15.83 -12.15 12.87
C VAL A 2 16.62 -11.82 11.61
N LEU A 3 16.47 -12.60 10.54
CA LEU A 3 17.12 -12.35 9.24
C LEU A 3 16.69 -11.02 8.61
N LEU A 4 15.43 -10.64 8.76
CA LEU A 4 14.89 -9.37 8.24
C LEU A 4 15.35 -8.14 9.04
N CYS A 5 15.87 -8.33 10.26
CA CYS A 5 16.43 -7.23 11.06
C CYS A 5 17.79 -6.75 10.54
N THR A 6 18.50 -7.58 9.76
CA THR A 6 19.78 -7.20 9.13
C THR A 6 19.61 -6.28 7.94
N PHE A 7 18.42 -6.27 7.33
CA PHE A 7 18.04 -5.33 6.29
C PHE A 7 17.25 -4.19 6.92
N VAL A 8 17.59 -2.94 6.59
CA VAL A 8 16.84 -1.75 7.05
C VAL A 8 15.52 -1.66 6.29
N TYR A 9 14.65 -2.66 6.50
CA TYR A 9 13.35 -2.77 5.85
C TYR A 9 12.27 -2.16 6.77
N GLY A 10 11.66 -1.09 6.32
CA GLY A 10 10.58 -0.42 7.06
C GLY A 10 9.36 -1.29 7.39
N ASN A 11 9.29 -2.52 6.85
CA ASN A 11 8.22 -3.48 7.14
C ASN A 11 8.21 -3.91 8.62
N ILE A 12 9.37 -4.15 9.24
CA ILE A 12 9.43 -4.59 10.66
C ILE A 12 8.96 -3.46 11.56
N ILE A 13 9.44 -2.24 11.32
CA ILE A 13 9.04 -1.07 12.09
C ILE A 13 7.53 -0.83 11.92
N GLY A 14 7.03 -0.92 10.68
CA GLY A 14 5.61 -0.80 10.39
C GLY A 14 4.76 -1.86 11.10
N MET A 15 5.20 -3.12 11.10
CA MET A 15 4.52 -4.21 11.80
C MET A 15 4.52 -3.98 13.33
N CYS A 16 5.63 -3.56 13.91
CA CYS A 16 5.69 -3.21 15.32
C CYS A 16 4.69 -2.08 15.68
N CYS A 17 4.65 -1.03 14.86
CA CYS A 17 3.68 0.05 15.02
C CYS A 17 2.24 -0.46 14.91
N ALA A 18 1.95 -1.36 13.96
CA ALA A 18 0.61 -1.93 13.79
C ALA A 18 0.19 -2.79 14.99
N VAL A 19 1.11 -3.58 15.56
CA VAL A 19 0.85 -4.37 16.78
C VAL A 19 0.51 -3.47 17.96
N TRP A 20 1.32 -2.42 18.20
CA TRP A 20 1.03 -1.46 19.26
C TRP A 20 -0.24 -0.66 19.02
N ALA A 21 -0.51 -0.27 17.76
CA ALA A 21 -1.76 0.37 17.40
C ALA A 21 -2.96 -0.54 17.68
N SER A 22 -2.84 -1.84 17.40
CA SER A 22 -3.87 -2.85 17.70
C SER A 22 -4.15 -2.96 19.20
N PHE A 23 -3.10 -2.90 20.05
CA PHE A 23 -3.27 -2.86 21.51
C PHE A 23 -4.14 -1.67 21.95
N PHE A 24 -3.86 -0.47 21.43
CA PHE A 24 -4.66 0.71 21.77
C PHE A 24 -6.09 0.65 21.20
N LEU A 25 -6.28 0.02 20.03
CA LEU A 25 -7.61 -0.21 19.46
C LEU A 25 -8.42 -1.17 20.33
N ILE A 26 -7.83 -2.28 20.82
CA ILE A 26 -8.48 -3.20 21.74
C ILE A 26 -8.86 -2.49 23.05
N ARG A 27 -7.97 -1.65 23.57
CA ARG A 27 -8.26 -0.81 24.72
C ARG A 27 -9.45 0.13 24.49
N TYR A 28 -9.54 0.71 23.29
CA TYR A 28 -10.70 1.51 22.92
C TYR A 28 -12.01 0.68 22.98
N PHE A 29 -12.01 -0.54 22.46
CA PHE A 29 -13.20 -1.39 22.51
C PHE A 29 -13.63 -1.76 23.92
N GLN A 30 -12.66 -1.92 24.84
CA GLN A 30 -12.92 -2.23 26.23
C GLN A 30 -13.40 -1.02 27.04
N THR A 31 -12.80 0.14 26.81
CA THR A 31 -13.01 1.33 27.66
C THR A 31 -13.94 2.37 27.05
N SER A 32 -14.19 2.28 25.75
CA SER A 32 -14.92 3.27 24.96
C SER A 32 -14.32 4.70 25.02
N LYS A 33 -13.05 4.84 25.44
CA LYS A 33 -12.39 6.14 25.55
C LYS A 33 -11.67 6.50 24.25
N TYR A 34 -12.09 7.55 23.59
CA TYR A 34 -11.47 8.02 22.31
C TYR A 34 -10.01 8.44 22.47
N THR A 35 -9.59 8.84 23.67
CA THR A 35 -8.19 9.17 23.97
C THR A 35 -7.23 8.00 23.68
N THR A 36 -7.70 6.76 23.73
CA THR A 36 -6.88 5.58 23.39
C THR A 36 -6.69 5.39 21.88
N LEU A 37 -7.53 5.99 21.05
CA LEU A 37 -7.37 5.97 19.59
C LEU A 37 -6.27 6.92 19.10
N ILE A 38 -5.96 7.97 19.85
CA ILE A 38 -4.93 8.95 19.47
C ILE A 38 -3.56 8.27 19.28
N PRO A 39 -3.00 7.55 20.27
CA PRO A 39 -1.73 6.86 20.07
C PRO A 39 -1.79 5.78 18.98
N SER A 40 -2.93 5.11 18.81
CA SER A 40 -3.13 4.19 17.70
C SER A 40 -2.98 4.89 16.34
N GLY A 41 -3.61 6.03 16.17
CA GLY A 41 -3.53 6.84 14.94
C GLY A 41 -2.11 7.35 14.67
N LEU A 42 -1.43 7.87 15.69
CA LEU A 42 -0.05 8.36 15.55
C LEU A 42 0.92 7.25 15.13
N LEU A 43 0.79 6.05 15.69
CA LEU A 43 1.59 4.89 15.32
C LEU A 43 1.34 4.46 13.86
N LEU A 44 0.09 4.50 13.41
CA LEU A 44 -0.25 4.17 12.01
C LEU A 44 0.29 5.21 11.03
N ILE A 45 0.18 6.51 11.35
CA ILE A 45 0.75 7.58 10.54
C ILE A 45 2.28 7.41 10.45
N PHE A 46 2.94 7.16 11.58
CA PHE A 46 4.38 6.92 11.60
C PHE A 46 4.76 5.68 10.77
N ALA A 47 4.01 4.58 10.88
CA ALA A 47 4.23 3.38 10.07
C ALA A 47 4.19 3.70 8.56
N VAL A 48 3.23 4.50 8.12
CA VAL A 48 3.08 4.91 6.71
C VAL A 48 4.25 5.79 6.27
N LEU A 49 4.72 6.70 7.12
CA LEU A 49 5.90 7.54 6.83
C LEU A 49 7.18 6.71 6.70
N VAL A 50 7.32 5.63 7.48
CA VAL A 50 8.47 4.72 7.36
C VAL A 50 8.43 3.93 6.04
N LYS A 51 7.25 3.46 5.63
CA LYS A 51 7.07 2.78 4.36
C LYS A 51 5.60 2.88 3.91
N TYR A 52 5.39 3.37 2.70
CA TYR A 52 4.05 3.57 2.14
C TYR A 52 3.17 2.31 2.14
N ASN A 53 3.76 1.13 1.95
CA ASN A 53 3.02 -0.14 1.96
C ASN A 53 2.30 -0.41 3.30
N ASN A 54 2.73 0.23 4.39
CA ASN A 54 2.07 0.13 5.69
C ASN A 54 0.68 0.80 5.70
N MET A 55 0.29 1.50 4.63
CA MET A 55 -1.08 1.98 4.41
C MET A 55 -2.13 0.85 4.53
N ILE A 56 -1.75 -0.40 4.27
CA ILE A 56 -2.62 -1.56 4.46
C ILE A 56 -3.13 -1.67 5.90
N TYR A 57 -2.32 -1.31 6.89
CA TYR A 57 -2.73 -1.32 8.29
C TYR A 57 -3.75 -0.21 8.58
N VAL A 58 -3.56 0.98 7.99
CA VAL A 58 -4.52 2.09 8.11
C VAL A 58 -5.89 1.68 7.56
N ILE A 59 -5.90 1.05 6.37
CA ILE A 59 -7.14 0.55 5.74
C ILE A 59 -7.81 -0.51 6.62
N ALA A 60 -7.04 -1.48 7.14
CA ALA A 60 -7.57 -2.52 8.01
C ALA A 60 -8.19 -1.93 9.28
N PHE A 61 -7.52 -0.96 9.91
CA PHE A 61 -8.05 -0.25 11.08
C PHE A 61 -9.31 0.53 10.78
N ALA A 62 -9.35 1.23 9.64
CA ALA A 62 -10.55 1.95 9.20
C ALA A 62 -11.74 0.99 9.04
N ILE A 63 -11.55 -0.16 8.40
CA ILE A 63 -12.59 -1.19 8.24
C ILE A 63 -13.08 -1.69 9.61
N ILE A 64 -12.17 -2.00 10.53
CA ILE A 64 -12.52 -2.48 11.87
C ILE A 64 -13.33 -1.42 12.63
N LEU A 65 -12.95 -0.14 12.57
CA LEU A 65 -13.68 0.95 13.20
C LEU A 65 -15.06 1.15 12.57
N VAL A 66 -15.20 1.02 11.25
CA VAL A 66 -16.49 1.08 10.55
C VAL A 66 -17.39 -0.06 11.02
N VAL A 67 -16.91 -1.29 11.04
CA VAL A 67 -17.66 -2.47 11.52
C VAL A 67 -18.08 -2.30 12.99
N HIS A 68 -17.18 -1.80 13.84
CA HIS A 68 -17.48 -1.51 15.23
C HIS A 68 -18.57 -0.43 15.36
N THR A 69 -18.49 0.61 14.54
CA THR A 69 -19.50 1.69 14.55
C THR A 69 -20.89 1.20 14.20
N ILE A 70 -21.00 0.35 13.18
CA ILE A 70 -22.30 -0.24 12.78
C ILE A 70 -22.91 -1.02 13.95
N LYS A 71 -22.09 -1.81 14.67
CA LYS A 71 -22.53 -2.61 15.81
C LYS A 71 -22.85 -1.77 17.04
N ALA A 72 -22.01 -0.78 17.37
CA ALA A 72 -22.13 0.01 18.60
C ALA A 72 -22.86 1.33 18.42
N LYS A 73 -23.27 1.70 17.19
CA LYS A 73 -23.92 2.98 16.82
C LYS A 73 -23.12 4.22 17.25
N LYS A 74 -21.76 4.11 17.29
CA LYS A 74 -20.85 5.19 17.70
C LYS A 74 -20.21 5.87 16.49
N TRP A 75 -20.93 6.77 15.85
CA TRP A 75 -20.52 7.47 14.61
C TRP A 75 -19.19 8.23 14.70
N GLN A 76 -18.77 8.63 15.88
CA GLN A 76 -17.48 9.29 16.11
C GLN A 76 -16.28 8.42 15.70
N SER A 77 -16.40 7.10 15.75
CA SER A 77 -15.34 6.19 15.31
C SER A 77 -15.09 6.24 13.80
N ILE A 78 -16.13 6.55 12.99
CA ILE A 78 -15.95 6.77 11.54
C ILE A 78 -15.19 8.07 11.29
N ALA A 79 -15.55 9.14 12.00
CA ALA A 79 -14.84 10.41 11.86
C ALA A 79 -13.35 10.23 12.18
N PHE A 80 -13.04 9.44 13.21
CA PHE A 80 -11.65 9.11 13.56
C PHE A 80 -10.96 8.27 12.48
N ALA A 81 -11.64 7.27 11.91
CA ALA A 81 -11.11 6.46 10.82
C ALA A 81 -10.79 7.32 9.58
N LEU A 82 -11.69 8.23 9.20
CA LEU A 82 -11.47 9.17 8.11
C LEU A 82 -10.30 10.12 8.41
N ALA A 83 -10.23 10.64 9.63
CA ALA A 83 -9.15 11.51 10.06
C ALA A 83 -7.77 10.83 9.97
N ILE A 84 -7.65 9.56 10.38
CA ILE A 84 -6.40 8.79 10.25
C ILE A 84 -6.04 8.61 8.77
N CYS A 85 -6.98 8.24 7.91
CA CYS A 85 -6.73 8.07 6.47
C CYS A 85 -6.22 9.39 5.85
N ILE A 86 -6.90 10.50 6.10
CA ILE A 86 -6.51 11.83 5.61
C ILE A 86 -5.15 12.24 6.19
N ALA A 87 -4.92 12.06 7.49
CA ALA A 87 -3.67 12.42 8.14
C ALA A 87 -2.50 11.57 7.63
N SER A 88 -2.71 10.28 7.35
CA SER A 88 -1.68 9.40 6.79
C SER A 88 -1.25 9.83 5.39
N LEU A 89 -2.20 10.16 4.52
CA LEU A 89 -1.89 10.68 3.17
C LEU A 89 -1.29 12.09 3.25
N GLY A 90 -1.86 12.96 4.07
CA GLY A 90 -1.37 14.33 4.27
C GLY A 90 0.04 14.40 4.85
N SER A 91 0.40 13.48 5.74
CA SER A 91 1.74 13.44 6.34
C SER A 91 2.83 13.19 5.30
N ILE A 92 2.56 12.36 4.29
CA ILE A 92 3.49 12.09 3.19
C ILE A 92 3.68 13.38 2.37
N GLN A 93 2.58 14.04 2.02
CA GLN A 93 2.63 15.30 1.25
C GLN A 93 3.38 16.41 2.01
N LEU A 94 3.16 16.53 3.31
CA LEU A 94 3.87 17.50 4.15
C LEU A 94 5.38 17.23 4.17
N VAL A 95 5.80 15.97 4.22
CA VAL A 95 7.23 15.61 4.14
C VAL A 95 7.79 15.99 2.78
N ILE A 96 7.12 15.64 1.67
CA ILE A 96 7.54 15.98 0.31
C ILE A 96 7.68 17.50 0.18
N MET A 97 6.65 18.28 0.52
CA MET A 97 6.66 19.74 0.47
C MET A 97 7.78 20.36 1.31
N SER A 98 8.10 19.77 2.48
CA SER A 98 9.20 20.24 3.32
C SER A 98 10.57 20.05 2.64
N TYR A 99 10.76 18.94 1.92
CA TYR A 99 11.98 18.70 1.16
C TYR A 99 12.08 19.58 -0.09
N GLU A 100 10.99 19.74 -0.84
CA GLU A 100 10.91 20.62 -2.01
C GLU A 100 11.26 22.07 -1.63
N SER A 101 10.69 22.55 -0.54
CA SER A 101 10.98 23.89 -0.03
C SER A 101 12.46 24.09 0.34
N ARG A 102 13.10 23.04 0.89
CA ARG A 102 14.54 23.09 1.23
C ARG A 102 15.43 22.96 0.00
N ALA A 103 15.02 22.16 -0.97
CA ALA A 103 15.77 21.93 -2.21
C ALA A 103 15.60 23.07 -3.22
N ASN A 104 14.63 23.95 -3.00
CA ASN A 104 14.23 25.01 -3.95
C ASN A 104 13.90 24.43 -5.35
N ASN A 105 13.35 23.21 -5.38
CA ASN A 105 13.05 22.48 -6.60
C ASN A 105 11.84 21.55 -6.36
N GLU A 106 10.97 21.44 -7.34
CA GLU A 106 9.86 20.49 -7.32
C GLU A 106 10.37 19.09 -7.61
N PHE A 107 9.99 18.11 -6.78
CA PHE A 107 10.32 16.72 -7.05
C PHE A 107 9.36 16.16 -8.10
N SER A 108 9.91 15.42 -9.05
CA SER A 108 9.11 14.62 -9.96
C SER A 108 8.28 13.61 -9.15
N ASN A 109 7.04 13.37 -9.58
CA ASN A 109 6.18 12.37 -8.95
C ASN A 109 6.72 10.94 -9.06
N GLY A 110 7.84 10.76 -9.76
CA GLY A 110 8.46 9.46 -9.98
C GLY A 110 7.56 8.51 -10.77
N VAL A 111 7.86 7.22 -10.66
CA VAL A 111 7.07 6.18 -11.33
C VAL A 111 5.72 6.03 -10.62
N SER A 112 4.63 6.31 -11.34
CA SER A 112 3.29 6.32 -10.77
C SER A 112 2.82 4.93 -10.34
N GLN A 113 1.89 4.88 -9.37
CA GLN A 113 1.31 3.64 -8.86
C GLN A 113 0.58 2.83 -9.93
N VAL A 114 0.06 3.48 -10.98
CA VAL A 114 -0.64 2.82 -12.09
C VAL A 114 0.30 1.90 -12.86
N LEU A 115 1.57 2.29 -13.04
CA LEU A 115 2.57 1.46 -13.70
C LEU A 115 2.88 0.19 -12.88
N TYR A 116 2.89 0.30 -11.55
CA TYR A 116 3.05 -0.87 -10.67
C TYR A 116 1.81 -1.76 -10.67
N LEU A 117 0.61 -1.19 -10.82
CA LEU A 117 -0.61 -1.98 -11.00
C LEU A 117 -0.55 -2.76 -12.32
N ASP A 118 -0.12 -2.12 -13.40
CA ASP A 118 0.08 -2.75 -14.71
C ASP A 118 1.12 -3.89 -14.63
N LEU A 119 2.25 -3.65 -13.97
CA LEU A 119 3.27 -4.66 -13.69
C LEU A 119 2.66 -5.84 -12.93
N GLY A 120 1.86 -5.59 -11.89
CA GLY A 120 1.22 -6.62 -11.10
C GLY A 120 0.23 -7.50 -11.87
N LEU A 121 -0.32 -7.01 -12.99
CA LEU A 121 -1.20 -7.74 -13.90
C LEU A 121 -0.47 -8.31 -15.13
N SER A 122 0.85 -8.22 -15.18
CA SER A 122 1.67 -8.70 -16.28
C SER A 122 2.21 -10.10 -16.03
N ASP A 123 2.38 -10.85 -17.12
CA ASP A 123 3.16 -12.08 -17.09
C ASP A 123 4.64 -11.76 -16.85
N SER A 124 5.31 -12.58 -16.08
CA SER A 124 6.75 -12.48 -15.81
C SER A 124 7.40 -13.84 -15.97
N TYR A 125 8.71 -13.86 -16.20
CA TYR A 125 9.48 -15.08 -16.39
C TYR A 125 9.52 -15.99 -15.14
N MET A 126 9.40 -15.44 -13.94
CA MET A 126 9.38 -16.22 -12.70
C MET A 126 7.96 -16.62 -12.32
N ALA A 127 7.06 -15.65 -12.21
CA ALA A 127 5.67 -15.90 -11.90
C ALA A 127 4.84 -14.65 -12.23
N PRO A 128 3.52 -14.78 -12.50
CA PRO A 128 2.66 -13.66 -12.81
C PRO A 128 2.71 -12.54 -11.78
N GLY A 129 2.94 -11.32 -12.23
CA GLY A 129 3.00 -10.13 -11.37
C GLY A 129 4.28 -9.96 -10.54
N TRP A 130 5.32 -10.79 -10.79
CA TRP A 130 6.64 -10.58 -10.22
C TRP A 130 7.34 -9.39 -10.90
N TYR A 131 8.38 -8.88 -10.22
CA TYR A 131 9.11 -7.72 -10.68
C TYR A 131 9.65 -7.92 -12.10
N THR A 132 9.39 -6.93 -12.93
CA THR A 132 9.96 -6.78 -14.26
C THR A 132 10.32 -5.32 -14.49
N THR A 133 11.04 -5.00 -15.55
CA THR A 133 11.39 -3.62 -15.90
C THR A 133 10.23 -2.82 -16.52
N ILE A 134 9.06 -3.44 -16.77
CA ILE A 134 7.91 -2.84 -17.48
C ILE A 134 7.58 -1.44 -16.97
N ALA A 135 7.43 -1.27 -15.66
CA ALA A 135 7.08 0.03 -15.08
C ALA A 135 8.13 1.10 -15.37
N LYS A 136 9.41 0.74 -15.23
CA LYS A 136 10.55 1.64 -15.53
C LYS A 136 10.63 1.94 -17.02
N ASP A 137 10.51 0.92 -17.85
CA ASP A 137 10.63 1.03 -19.31
C ASP A 137 9.48 1.86 -19.89
N THR A 138 8.24 1.63 -19.43
CA THR A 138 7.09 2.44 -19.82
C THR A 138 7.29 3.91 -19.46
N TYR A 139 7.81 4.19 -18.26
CA TYR A 139 8.09 5.56 -17.83
C TYR A 139 9.19 6.22 -18.67
N ALA A 140 10.29 5.50 -18.93
CA ALA A 140 11.40 5.99 -19.74
C ALA A 140 11.00 6.19 -21.22
N ASN A 141 10.26 5.24 -21.80
CA ASN A 141 9.79 5.32 -23.19
C ASN A 141 8.84 6.49 -23.44
N ASN A 142 8.13 6.93 -22.40
CA ASN A 142 7.29 8.13 -22.45
C ASN A 142 8.07 9.42 -22.06
N SER A 143 9.39 9.42 -22.19
CA SER A 143 10.24 10.59 -21.90
C SER A 143 10.05 11.13 -20.47
N PHE A 144 9.83 10.22 -19.51
CA PHE A 144 9.56 10.56 -18.10
C PHE A 144 8.33 11.45 -17.89
N ASN A 145 7.37 11.38 -18.81
CA ASN A 145 6.11 12.12 -18.72
C ASN A 145 5.05 11.26 -18.03
N ASP A 146 4.70 11.62 -16.79
CA ASP A 146 3.73 10.91 -15.95
C ASP A 146 2.36 10.71 -16.64
N LYS A 147 1.86 11.74 -17.33
CA LYS A 147 0.53 11.67 -17.96
C LYS A 147 0.52 10.69 -19.13
N ALA A 148 1.56 10.72 -19.97
CA ALA A 148 1.68 9.81 -21.10
C ALA A 148 1.90 8.36 -20.64
N ALA A 149 2.81 8.15 -19.69
CA ALA A 149 3.06 6.84 -19.11
C ALA A 149 1.82 6.24 -18.42
N ASN A 150 1.08 7.05 -17.67
CA ASN A 150 -0.18 6.63 -17.05
C ASN A 150 -1.26 6.28 -18.07
N ALA A 151 -1.39 7.06 -19.13
CA ALA A 151 -2.35 6.76 -20.20
C ALA A 151 -2.03 5.44 -20.89
N GLN A 152 -0.75 5.18 -21.16
CA GLN A 152 -0.31 3.89 -21.70
C GLN A 152 -0.61 2.75 -20.74
N ALA A 153 -0.22 2.87 -19.47
CA ALA A 153 -0.47 1.84 -18.46
C ALA A 153 -1.96 1.52 -18.29
N TRP A 154 -2.83 2.52 -18.30
CA TRP A 154 -4.28 2.29 -18.28
C TRP A 154 -4.80 1.55 -19.50
N ASN A 155 -4.27 1.83 -20.69
CA ASN A 155 -4.61 1.08 -21.90
C ASN A 155 -4.19 -0.39 -21.78
N ASP A 156 -2.97 -0.64 -21.28
CA ASP A 156 -2.44 -1.99 -21.08
C ASP A 156 -3.24 -2.76 -20.01
N ILE A 157 -3.58 -2.12 -18.91
CA ILE A 157 -4.47 -2.68 -17.88
C ILE A 157 -5.82 -3.07 -18.47
N ASN A 158 -6.45 -2.17 -19.26
CA ASN A 158 -7.74 -2.45 -19.88
C ASN A 158 -7.69 -3.64 -20.85
N GLN A 159 -6.60 -3.79 -21.61
CA GLN A 159 -6.40 -4.95 -22.48
C GLN A 159 -6.26 -6.24 -21.68
N LYS A 160 -5.48 -6.21 -20.58
CA LYS A 160 -5.32 -7.36 -19.66
C LYS A 160 -6.64 -7.73 -19.01
N LEU A 161 -7.40 -6.76 -18.52
CA LEU A 161 -8.72 -7.00 -17.93
C LEU A 161 -9.71 -7.62 -18.94
N LYS A 162 -9.70 -7.19 -20.19
CA LYS A 162 -10.48 -7.84 -21.27
C LYS A 162 -10.02 -9.28 -21.50
N LYS A 163 -8.70 -9.53 -21.52
CA LYS A 163 -8.14 -10.88 -21.66
C LYS A 163 -8.60 -11.79 -20.51
N PHE A 164 -8.57 -11.28 -19.28
CA PHE A 164 -9.06 -11.99 -18.11
C PHE A 164 -10.57 -12.27 -18.17
N GLY A 165 -11.37 -11.29 -18.61
CA GLY A 165 -12.82 -11.47 -18.75
C GLY A 165 -13.22 -12.48 -19.84
N ASN A 166 -12.44 -12.57 -20.91
CA ASN A 166 -12.73 -13.43 -22.06
C ASN A 166 -12.18 -14.84 -21.93
N ASN A 167 -11.25 -15.09 -20.99
CA ASN A 167 -10.61 -16.41 -20.82
C ASN A 167 -10.51 -16.78 -19.34
N ALA A 168 -11.55 -17.44 -18.84
CA ALA A 168 -11.64 -17.86 -17.45
C ALA A 168 -10.50 -18.84 -17.05
N SER A 169 -10.11 -19.75 -17.95
CA SER A 169 -9.02 -20.71 -17.68
C SER A 169 -7.68 -19.99 -17.48
N TYR A 170 -7.37 -19.04 -18.37
CA TYR A 170 -6.17 -18.20 -18.23
C TYR A 170 -6.20 -17.40 -16.93
N THR A 171 -7.35 -16.85 -16.57
CA THR A 171 -7.52 -16.03 -15.36
C THR A 171 -7.26 -16.84 -14.10
N ILE A 172 -7.83 -18.06 -14.02
CA ILE A 172 -7.62 -18.97 -12.89
C ILE A 172 -6.15 -19.39 -12.80
N ASP A 173 -5.53 -19.72 -13.93
CA ASP A 173 -4.11 -20.11 -13.97
C ASP A 173 -3.20 -18.94 -13.55
N PHE A 174 -3.43 -17.74 -14.09
CA PHE A 174 -2.67 -16.54 -13.77
C PHE A 174 -2.72 -16.21 -12.26
N PHE A 175 -3.93 -16.08 -11.70
CA PHE A 175 -4.07 -15.72 -10.28
C PHE A 175 -3.70 -16.88 -9.36
N GLY A 176 -3.93 -18.12 -9.76
CA GLY A 176 -3.48 -19.31 -9.04
C GLY A 176 -1.96 -19.34 -8.90
N LYS A 177 -1.23 -19.20 -10.01
CA LYS A 177 0.24 -19.13 -10.01
C LYS A 177 0.76 -17.93 -9.21
N LYS A 178 0.11 -16.79 -9.35
CA LYS A 178 0.48 -15.58 -8.59
C LYS A 178 0.35 -15.80 -7.08
N ILE A 179 -0.77 -16.35 -6.62
CA ILE A 179 -0.99 -16.64 -5.20
C ILE A 179 0.01 -17.68 -4.71
N LEU A 180 0.17 -18.78 -5.44
CA LEU A 180 1.11 -19.83 -5.06
C LEU A 180 2.54 -19.30 -4.97
N SER A 181 3.01 -18.50 -5.92
CA SER A 181 4.35 -17.95 -5.90
C SER A 181 4.57 -16.99 -4.73
N GLN A 182 3.57 -16.21 -4.35
CA GLN A 182 3.69 -15.25 -3.24
C GLN A 182 3.66 -15.93 -1.86
N TRP A 183 2.96 -17.07 -1.71
CA TRP A 183 2.79 -17.74 -0.42
C TRP A 183 3.72 -18.94 -0.22
N ASN A 184 4.17 -19.58 -1.30
CA ASN A 184 5.01 -20.77 -1.26
C ASN A 184 6.49 -20.52 -1.59
N GLU A 185 6.87 -19.26 -1.87
CA GLU A 185 8.27 -18.92 -2.17
C GLU A 185 9.07 -18.71 -0.88
N PRO A 186 9.85 -19.72 -0.43
CA PRO A 186 10.60 -19.61 0.82
C PRO A 186 11.87 -18.78 0.69
N THR A 187 12.27 -18.48 -0.54
CA THR A 187 13.55 -17.81 -0.86
C THR A 187 13.37 -16.33 -1.21
N PHE A 188 12.21 -15.75 -0.89
CA PHE A 188 11.93 -14.34 -1.16
C PHE A 188 13.11 -13.44 -0.76
N GLU A 189 13.75 -12.82 -1.74
CA GLU A 189 14.92 -11.93 -1.59
C GLU A 189 16.14 -12.56 -0.90
N SER A 190 16.28 -13.89 -0.88
CA SER A 190 17.43 -14.57 -0.28
C SER A 190 18.47 -15.04 -1.30
N ILE A 191 18.34 -14.65 -2.57
CA ILE A 191 19.29 -14.92 -3.67
C ILE A 191 19.87 -13.60 -4.18
#